data_a3367cd242dbb3d9bd2a06f0594fd21a
#
_entry.id   a3367cd242dbb3d9bd2a06f0594fd21a
#
_cell.length_a   1.000
_cell.length_b   1.000
_cell.length_c   1.000
_cell.angle_alpha   90.00
_cell.angle_beta   90.00
_cell.angle_gamma   90.00
#
_symmetry.space_group_name_H-M   'P 1'
#
loop_
_entity.id
_entity.type
_entity.pdbx_description
1 polymer ?
#
loop_
_entity_poly.entity_id
_entity_poly.type
_entity_poly.pdbx_seq_one_letter_code
_entity_poly.pdbx_strand_id
1 'polypeptide(L)'
;MKIGLPRGLLYYSYEPFLKTFFEELPVDVEISEPTDQRILDKGTASCIGEACLPVKVFSGHVESLRETCDKVAVLRIMNSEYGESFCPKLNGLPELAGDGEDFIFTEPVDFGDRSALFRSLYRPCRSLGIRKKDVKRAFQAAIGAWRKSAEGICVTERKYRVFLAGHSYNIRDSFVNMDLIRKLEKLDIGPVTEQAVDRIYKEKYLKELIKKPFWANFISLYGAARYLEDQGIIDGIICLSSVSCGTDSVVSEMIRENTKLPVLMLKLDEMTGEAGFDTRLEAFCEVLSAGKRGRGNGRENNRGRNPESTGEYAGRSDKDI
;
A
#
# COMPACT_ATOMS: atom_id res chain seq x y z
N MET A 1 -10.84 27.86 -7.27
CA MET A 1 -11.35 26.47 -7.20
C MET A 1 -10.30 25.65 -6.49
N LYS A 2 -10.72 24.99 -5.44
CA LYS A 2 -9.86 24.16 -4.58
C LYS A 2 -10.24 22.69 -4.75
N ILE A 3 -9.27 21.82 -4.98
CA ILE A 3 -9.46 20.38 -5.18
C ILE A 3 -8.90 19.65 -3.97
N GLY A 4 -9.72 18.81 -3.35
CA GLY A 4 -9.32 17.91 -2.27
C GLY A 4 -8.75 16.61 -2.80
N LEU A 5 -7.62 16.15 -2.27
CA LEU A 5 -7.02 14.84 -2.54
C LEU A 5 -7.06 14.00 -1.26
N PRO A 6 -7.92 12.96 -1.19
CA PRO A 6 -8.01 12.09 -0.01
C PRO A 6 -6.74 11.28 0.23
N ARG A 7 -6.19 11.36 1.46
CA ARG A 7 -5.05 10.57 1.94
C ARG A 7 -5.52 9.20 2.40
N GLY A 8 -5.85 8.31 1.47
CA GLY A 8 -6.33 6.97 1.81
C GLY A 8 -6.15 5.98 0.67
N LEU A 9 -6.24 4.69 0.98
CA LEU A 9 -6.14 3.61 0.00
C LEU A 9 -4.90 3.72 -0.89
N LEU A 10 -5.09 3.67 -2.21
CA LEU A 10 -3.98 3.70 -3.18
C LEU A 10 -3.22 5.04 -3.24
N TYR A 11 -3.68 6.09 -2.52
CA TYR A 11 -2.85 7.26 -2.29
C TYR A 11 -1.46 6.87 -1.77
N TYR A 12 -1.39 5.99 -0.76
CA TYR A 12 -0.12 5.54 -0.17
C TYR A 12 0.78 4.74 -1.13
N SER A 13 0.20 4.08 -2.14
CA SER A 13 0.97 3.35 -3.17
C SER A 13 1.50 4.28 -4.26
N TYR A 14 0.74 5.32 -4.60
CA TYR A 14 1.03 6.24 -5.69
C TYR A 14 1.26 7.69 -5.22
N GLU A 15 1.56 7.88 -3.93
CA GLU A 15 1.72 9.21 -3.31
C GLU A 15 2.63 10.16 -4.09
N PRO A 16 3.86 9.79 -4.49
CA PRO A 16 4.74 10.70 -5.21
C PRO A 16 4.17 11.12 -6.56
N PHE A 17 3.49 10.21 -7.25
CA PHE A 17 2.80 10.52 -8.51
C PHE A 17 1.61 11.46 -8.28
N LEU A 18 0.70 11.07 -7.39
CA LEU A 18 -0.54 11.80 -7.16
C LEU A 18 -0.25 13.19 -6.61
N LYS A 19 0.57 13.27 -5.57
CA LYS A 19 0.96 14.54 -4.96
C LYS A 19 1.57 15.48 -5.99
N THR A 20 2.60 15.05 -6.71
CA THR A 20 3.27 15.88 -7.71
C THR A 20 2.32 16.28 -8.85
N PHE A 21 1.47 15.35 -9.32
CA PHE A 21 0.51 15.67 -10.39
C PHE A 21 -0.42 16.81 -9.99
N PHE A 22 -1.03 16.71 -8.81
CA PHE A 22 -2.00 17.71 -8.34
C PHE A 22 -1.34 19.04 -7.98
N GLU A 23 -0.17 19.02 -7.32
CA GLU A 23 0.59 20.25 -6.96
C GLU A 23 1.09 21.03 -8.17
N GLU A 24 1.39 20.37 -9.29
CA GLU A 24 1.82 21.00 -10.54
C GLU A 24 0.68 21.56 -11.40
N LEU A 25 -0.58 21.26 -11.06
CA LEU A 25 -1.73 21.86 -11.73
C LEU A 25 -1.93 23.32 -11.29
N PRO A 26 -2.42 24.21 -12.16
CA PRO A 26 -2.69 25.61 -11.84
C PRO A 26 -4.03 25.77 -11.10
N VAL A 27 -4.22 25.01 -10.02
CA VAL A 27 -5.39 25.01 -9.13
C VAL A 27 -4.93 24.86 -7.69
N ASP A 28 -5.77 25.29 -6.77
CA ASP A 28 -5.51 25.09 -5.35
C ASP A 28 -5.75 23.63 -4.97
N VAL A 29 -4.83 23.00 -4.26
CA VAL A 29 -4.95 21.58 -3.88
C VAL A 29 -4.78 21.43 -2.37
N GLU A 30 -5.72 20.72 -1.75
CA GLU A 30 -5.65 20.32 -0.36
C GLU A 30 -5.55 18.80 -0.26
N ILE A 31 -4.46 18.30 0.33
CA ILE A 31 -4.38 16.91 0.74
C ILE A 31 -4.98 16.83 2.13
N SER A 32 -5.89 15.88 2.36
CA SER A 32 -6.50 15.71 3.69
C SER A 32 -5.45 15.46 4.77
N GLU A 33 -5.75 15.92 5.99
CA GLU A 33 -4.90 15.68 7.17
C GLU A 33 -4.63 14.18 7.39
N PRO A 34 -3.59 13.81 8.15
CA PRO A 34 -3.39 12.43 8.57
C PRO A 34 -4.66 11.85 9.22
N THR A 35 -4.88 10.54 9.05
CA THR A 35 -6.01 9.84 9.66
C THR A 35 -6.03 10.03 11.18
N ASP A 36 -7.18 10.37 11.69
CA ASP A 36 -7.48 10.46 13.12
C ASP A 36 -8.87 9.88 13.42
N GLN A 37 -9.28 9.90 14.69
CA GLN A 37 -10.57 9.37 15.11
C GLN A 37 -11.74 10.10 14.43
N ARG A 38 -11.64 11.41 14.17
CA ARG A 38 -12.71 12.22 13.53
C ARG A 38 -12.91 11.75 12.08
N ILE A 39 -11.82 11.45 11.37
CA ILE A 39 -11.87 10.93 10.00
C ILE A 39 -12.51 9.53 10.00
N LEU A 40 -12.12 8.67 10.93
CA LEU A 40 -12.72 7.34 11.06
C LEU A 40 -14.22 7.41 11.38
N ASP A 41 -14.62 8.29 12.31
CA ASP A 41 -16.02 8.47 12.68
C ASP A 41 -16.87 8.96 11.51
N LYS A 42 -16.39 9.97 10.75
CA LYS A 42 -17.03 10.44 9.52
C LYS A 42 -17.20 9.32 8.49
N GLY A 43 -16.14 8.55 8.27
CA GLY A 43 -16.16 7.46 7.29
C GLY A 43 -17.06 6.30 7.72
N THR A 44 -17.13 5.99 9.00
CA THR A 44 -18.03 4.96 9.53
C THR A 44 -19.49 5.40 9.41
N ALA A 45 -19.78 6.69 9.55
CA ALA A 45 -21.12 7.24 9.41
C ALA A 45 -21.58 7.33 7.94
N SER A 46 -20.66 7.57 7.00
CA SER A 46 -20.99 7.79 5.57
C SER A 46 -20.89 6.53 4.71
N CYS A 47 -20.20 5.50 5.17
CA CYS A 47 -19.94 4.29 4.39
C CYS A 47 -20.87 3.13 4.77
N ILE A 48 -21.05 2.17 3.85
CA ILE A 48 -21.80 0.95 4.14
C ILE A 48 -21.11 0.12 5.22
N GLY A 49 -21.88 -0.52 6.11
CA GLY A 49 -21.36 -1.27 7.27
C GLY A 49 -20.37 -2.36 6.93
N GLU A 50 -20.54 -3.07 5.81
CA GLU A 50 -19.69 -4.17 5.33
C GLU A 50 -18.42 -3.69 4.61
N ALA A 51 -18.18 -2.40 4.48
CA ALA A 51 -16.93 -1.88 3.96
C ALA A 51 -15.77 -2.26 4.89
N CYS A 52 -14.60 -2.59 4.30
CA CYS A 52 -13.40 -2.79 5.11
C CYS A 52 -12.89 -1.46 5.66
N LEU A 53 -12.19 -1.50 6.80
CA LEU A 53 -11.66 -0.32 7.48
C LEU A 53 -11.00 0.71 6.55
N PRO A 54 -10.10 0.35 5.59
CA PRO A 54 -9.49 1.35 4.70
C PRO A 54 -10.47 2.08 3.79
N VAL A 55 -11.58 1.45 3.40
CA VAL A 55 -12.63 2.14 2.62
C VAL A 55 -13.40 3.11 3.51
N LYS A 56 -13.71 2.74 4.76
CA LYS A 56 -14.31 3.66 5.75
C LYS A 56 -13.41 4.87 5.99
N VAL A 57 -12.13 4.65 6.25
CA VAL A 57 -11.13 5.72 6.42
C VAL A 57 -11.09 6.63 5.19
N PHE A 58 -11.05 6.06 3.98
CA PHE A 58 -11.08 6.84 2.74
C PHE A 58 -12.35 7.70 2.62
N SER A 59 -13.53 7.13 2.92
CA SER A 59 -14.78 7.88 2.92
C SER A 59 -14.76 9.04 3.93
N GLY A 60 -14.14 8.84 5.09
CA GLY A 60 -13.94 9.91 6.08
C GLY A 60 -13.05 11.04 5.59
N HIS A 61 -11.97 10.72 4.85
CA HIS A 61 -11.14 11.74 4.19
C HIS A 61 -11.93 12.50 3.12
N VAL A 62 -12.76 11.82 2.34
CA VAL A 62 -13.64 12.45 1.34
C VAL A 62 -14.60 13.42 2.02
N GLU A 63 -15.33 12.99 3.07
CA GLU A 63 -16.26 13.85 3.81
C GLU A 63 -15.55 15.05 4.47
N SER A 64 -14.34 14.86 4.97
CA SER A 64 -13.55 15.97 5.54
C SER A 64 -13.18 17.01 4.49
N LEU A 65 -12.82 16.60 3.28
CA LEU A 65 -12.46 17.51 2.19
C LEU A 65 -13.67 18.21 1.57
N ARG A 66 -14.85 17.60 1.59
CA ARG A 66 -16.11 18.24 1.14
C ARG A 66 -16.46 19.49 1.94
N GLU A 67 -15.98 19.59 3.18
CA GLU A 67 -16.19 20.78 4.03
C GLU A 67 -15.34 21.98 3.61
N THR A 68 -14.22 21.74 2.92
CA THR A 68 -13.19 22.79 2.67
C THR A 68 -12.86 22.97 1.19
N CYS A 69 -13.27 22.06 0.33
CA CYS A 69 -12.92 22.02 -1.10
C CYS A 69 -14.15 22.12 -2.01
N ASP A 70 -13.97 22.73 -3.18
CA ASP A 70 -15.01 22.83 -4.20
C ASP A 70 -15.28 21.50 -4.92
N LYS A 71 -14.24 20.68 -5.04
CA LYS A 71 -14.25 19.35 -5.67
C LYS A 71 -13.35 18.39 -4.93
N VAL A 72 -13.66 17.07 -4.96
CA VAL A 72 -12.85 16.02 -4.38
C VAL A 72 -12.41 15.04 -5.46
N ALA A 73 -11.10 14.74 -5.51
CA ALA A 73 -10.53 13.79 -6.45
C ALA A 73 -10.72 12.35 -5.94
N VAL A 74 -11.69 11.63 -6.49
CA VAL A 74 -11.97 10.23 -6.15
C VAL A 74 -11.53 9.34 -7.31
N LEU A 75 -10.25 8.91 -7.28
CA LEU A 75 -9.66 8.16 -8.38
C LEU A 75 -10.14 6.71 -8.40
N ARG A 76 -10.69 6.29 -9.55
CA ARG A 76 -11.03 4.90 -9.85
C ARG A 76 -9.82 4.19 -10.45
N ILE A 77 -8.90 3.70 -9.62
CA ILE A 77 -7.71 3.00 -10.09
C ILE A 77 -8.05 1.53 -10.33
N MET A 78 -8.01 1.11 -11.62
CA MET A 78 -8.40 -0.23 -12.06
C MET A 78 -7.25 -1.22 -12.02
N ASN A 79 -6.08 -0.82 -12.51
CA ASN A 79 -4.92 -1.69 -12.67
C ASN A 79 -3.65 -1.04 -12.15
N SER A 80 -2.74 -1.91 -11.68
CA SER A 80 -1.37 -1.54 -11.32
C SER A 80 -0.53 -1.22 -12.57
N GLU A 81 0.69 -0.74 -12.35
CA GLU A 81 1.69 -0.52 -13.39
C GLU A 81 2.09 -1.80 -14.18
N TYR A 82 1.75 -2.96 -13.66
CA TYR A 82 1.97 -4.25 -14.32
C TYR A 82 0.70 -4.83 -14.98
N GLY A 83 -0.36 -4.02 -15.07
CA GLY A 83 -1.64 -4.41 -15.67
C GLY A 83 -2.47 -5.39 -14.82
N GLU A 84 -2.16 -5.53 -13.54
CA GLU A 84 -2.89 -6.39 -12.62
C GLU A 84 -4.02 -5.62 -11.95
N SER A 85 -5.16 -6.28 -11.79
CA SER A 85 -6.35 -5.65 -11.26
C SER A 85 -6.31 -5.46 -9.74
N PHE A 86 -6.95 -4.40 -9.28
CA PHE A 86 -7.25 -4.19 -7.87
C PHE A 86 -8.61 -4.80 -7.49
N CYS A 87 -8.91 -4.84 -6.19
CA CYS A 87 -10.16 -5.44 -5.71
C CYS A 87 -11.39 -4.66 -6.17
N PRO A 88 -12.59 -5.28 -6.24
CA PRO A 88 -13.80 -4.61 -6.69
C PRO A 88 -14.20 -3.37 -5.89
N LYS A 89 -13.85 -3.29 -4.59
CA LYS A 89 -14.11 -2.10 -3.76
C LYS A 89 -13.28 -0.89 -4.22
N LEU A 90 -12.06 -1.11 -4.71
CA LEU A 90 -11.23 -0.05 -5.30
C LEU A 90 -11.73 0.34 -6.70
N ASN A 91 -12.19 -0.63 -7.47
CA ASN A 91 -12.75 -0.37 -8.79
C ASN A 91 -14.08 0.39 -8.74
N GLY A 92 -14.89 0.17 -7.70
CA GLY A 92 -16.15 0.89 -7.43
C GLY A 92 -16.02 1.98 -6.37
N LEU A 93 -14.82 2.54 -6.19
CA LEU A 93 -14.54 3.48 -5.09
C LEU A 93 -15.39 4.77 -5.14
N PRO A 94 -15.62 5.42 -6.31
CA PRO A 94 -16.50 6.59 -6.35
C PRO A 94 -17.93 6.30 -5.86
N GLU A 95 -18.50 5.16 -6.22
CA GLU A 95 -19.84 4.75 -5.79
C GLU A 95 -19.89 4.40 -4.30
N LEU A 96 -18.79 3.88 -3.76
CA LEU A 96 -18.68 3.55 -2.33
C LEU A 96 -18.43 4.78 -1.45
N ALA A 97 -17.78 5.80 -2.01
CA ALA A 97 -17.52 7.06 -1.30
C ALA A 97 -18.76 7.98 -1.23
N GLY A 98 -19.85 7.61 -1.93
CA GLY A 98 -21.13 8.31 -1.93
C GLY A 98 -21.48 8.98 -3.26
N ASP A 99 -22.69 9.53 -3.33
CA ASP A 99 -23.18 10.29 -4.50
C ASP A 99 -22.64 11.72 -4.43
N GLY A 100 -21.62 12.04 -5.23
CA GLY A 100 -21.01 13.36 -5.23
C GLY A 100 -20.98 13.99 -6.63
N GLU A 101 -21.84 14.98 -6.90
CA GLU A 101 -21.66 15.89 -8.05
C GLU A 101 -20.35 16.68 -7.97
N ASP A 102 -19.76 16.71 -6.79
CA ASP A 102 -18.46 17.32 -6.45
C ASP A 102 -17.27 16.38 -6.72
N PHE A 103 -17.50 15.09 -7.01
CA PHE A 103 -16.42 14.17 -7.35
C PHE A 103 -15.85 14.40 -8.74
N ILE A 104 -14.53 14.32 -8.84
CA ILE A 104 -13.78 14.38 -10.10
C ILE A 104 -12.77 13.24 -10.16
N PHE A 105 -12.27 12.93 -11.35
CA PHE A 105 -11.36 11.80 -11.63
C PHE A 105 -11.99 10.42 -11.37
N THR A 106 -13.31 10.31 -11.54
CA THR A 106 -14.08 9.07 -11.32
C THR A 106 -14.05 8.10 -12.51
N GLU A 107 -13.48 8.50 -13.65
CA GLU A 107 -13.26 7.62 -14.80
C GLU A 107 -12.17 6.58 -14.50
N PRO A 108 -12.20 5.40 -15.16
CA PRO A 108 -11.16 4.38 -14.99
C PRO A 108 -9.75 4.89 -15.24
N VAL A 109 -8.87 4.66 -14.29
CA VAL A 109 -7.44 4.99 -14.33
C VAL A 109 -6.64 3.69 -14.39
N ASP A 110 -5.76 3.57 -15.40
CA ASP A 110 -4.91 2.40 -15.60
C ASP A 110 -3.44 2.82 -15.57
N PHE A 111 -2.71 2.38 -14.55
CA PHE A 111 -1.29 2.68 -14.42
C PHE A 111 -0.42 1.83 -15.35
N GLY A 112 -0.94 0.72 -15.88
CA GLY A 112 -0.25 -0.13 -16.85
C GLY A 112 -0.23 0.41 -18.28
N ASP A 113 -1.13 1.36 -18.63
CA ASP A 113 -1.15 2.07 -19.92
C ASP A 113 -0.93 3.57 -19.71
N ARG A 114 0.27 4.03 -19.97
CA ARG A 114 0.65 5.44 -19.83
C ARG A 114 -0.22 6.41 -20.65
N SER A 115 -0.66 5.98 -21.82
CA SER A 115 -1.51 6.80 -22.70
C SER A 115 -2.95 6.87 -22.16
N ALA A 116 -3.47 5.74 -21.65
CA ALA A 116 -4.77 5.70 -20.99
C ALA A 116 -4.73 6.53 -19.70
N LEU A 117 -3.70 6.36 -18.87
CA LEU A 117 -3.47 7.13 -17.65
C LEU A 117 -3.51 8.64 -17.93
N PHE A 118 -2.74 9.11 -18.92
CA PHE A 118 -2.77 10.53 -19.29
C PHE A 118 -4.16 10.98 -19.74
N ARG A 119 -4.88 10.21 -20.55
CA ARG A 119 -6.23 10.56 -21.01
C ARG A 119 -7.23 10.68 -19.88
N SER A 120 -7.21 9.70 -18.94
CA SER A 120 -8.12 9.69 -17.78
C SER A 120 -7.87 10.88 -16.84
N LEU A 121 -6.62 11.31 -16.68
CA LEU A 121 -6.29 12.49 -15.88
C LEU A 121 -6.55 13.80 -16.64
N TYR A 122 -6.36 13.82 -17.95
CA TYR A 122 -6.58 15.02 -18.75
C TYR A 122 -8.07 15.40 -18.90
N ARG A 123 -8.98 14.44 -19.05
CA ARG A 123 -10.41 14.71 -19.25
C ARG A 123 -11.03 15.57 -18.15
N PRO A 124 -10.90 15.21 -16.84
CA PRO A 124 -11.40 16.06 -15.77
C PRO A 124 -10.70 17.43 -15.73
N CYS A 125 -9.38 17.47 -15.93
CA CYS A 125 -8.66 18.74 -16.00
C CYS A 125 -9.19 19.66 -17.12
N ARG A 126 -9.53 19.10 -18.27
CA ARG A 126 -10.12 19.85 -19.39
C ARG A 126 -11.50 20.42 -19.02
N SER A 127 -12.35 19.64 -18.34
CA SER A 127 -13.66 20.14 -17.90
C SER A 127 -13.57 21.29 -16.89
N LEU A 128 -12.46 21.34 -16.15
CA LEU A 128 -12.10 22.44 -15.25
C LEU A 128 -11.42 23.63 -15.95
N GLY A 129 -11.28 23.62 -17.29
CA GLY A 129 -10.66 24.68 -18.06
C GLY A 129 -9.13 24.67 -18.01
N ILE A 130 -8.48 23.63 -17.47
CA ILE A 130 -7.02 23.53 -17.40
C ILE A 130 -6.46 23.19 -18.79
N ARG A 131 -5.44 23.97 -19.22
CA ARG A 131 -4.86 23.82 -20.56
C ARG A 131 -4.05 22.52 -20.67
N LYS A 132 -4.16 21.85 -21.82
CA LYS A 132 -3.47 20.58 -22.09
C LYS A 132 -1.95 20.64 -21.81
N LYS A 133 -1.31 21.77 -22.09
CA LYS A 133 0.13 21.96 -21.85
C LYS A 133 0.48 21.88 -20.35
N ASP A 134 -0.37 22.45 -19.50
CA ASP A 134 -0.15 22.46 -18.04
C ASP A 134 -0.35 21.06 -17.47
N VAL A 135 -1.40 20.34 -17.93
CA VAL A 135 -1.62 18.93 -17.55
C VAL A 135 -0.48 18.03 -18.02
N LYS A 136 0.04 18.25 -19.25
CA LYS A 136 1.19 17.48 -19.76
C LYS A 136 2.45 17.70 -18.91
N ARG A 137 2.71 18.96 -18.49
CA ARG A 137 3.83 19.28 -17.59
C ARG A 137 3.67 18.57 -16.25
N ALA A 138 2.51 18.70 -15.60
CA ALA A 138 2.19 18.05 -14.33
C ALA A 138 2.36 16.52 -14.41
N PHE A 139 1.86 15.91 -15.49
CA PHE A 139 1.98 14.47 -15.72
C PHE A 139 3.45 14.03 -15.88
N GLN A 140 4.27 14.78 -16.62
CA GLN A 140 5.69 14.46 -16.78
C GLN A 140 6.46 14.59 -15.47
N ALA A 141 6.18 15.63 -14.68
CA ALA A 141 6.76 15.81 -13.35
C ALA A 141 6.37 14.63 -12.41
N ALA A 142 5.09 14.25 -12.42
CA ALA A 142 4.56 13.15 -11.63
C ALA A 142 5.21 11.79 -11.97
N ILE A 143 5.38 11.48 -13.26
CA ILE A 143 6.11 10.28 -13.70
C ILE A 143 7.56 10.32 -13.21
N GLY A 144 8.22 11.49 -13.29
CA GLY A 144 9.59 11.66 -12.79
C GLY A 144 9.71 11.45 -11.26
N ALA A 145 8.76 11.96 -10.50
CA ALA A 145 8.69 11.78 -9.04
C ALA A 145 8.46 10.30 -8.68
N TRP A 146 7.53 9.65 -9.35
CA TRP A 146 7.21 8.24 -9.10
C TRP A 146 8.39 7.29 -9.39
N ARG A 147 9.12 7.54 -10.49
CA ARG A 147 10.33 6.74 -10.82
C ARG A 147 11.42 6.82 -9.75
N LYS A 148 11.55 7.96 -9.09
CA LYS A 148 12.56 8.19 -8.05
C LYS A 148 12.19 7.60 -6.69
N SER A 149 10.93 7.29 -6.45
CA SER A 149 10.38 6.98 -5.12
C SER A 149 10.20 5.48 -4.83
N ALA A 150 10.75 4.60 -5.63
CA ALA A 150 10.52 3.14 -5.55
C ALA A 150 11.15 2.47 -4.30
N GLU A 151 11.41 3.21 -3.23
CA GLU A 151 12.02 2.66 -2.02
C GLU A 151 10.96 2.09 -1.06
N GLY A 152 11.02 0.76 -0.85
CA GLY A 152 10.33 0.08 0.22
C GLY A 152 10.99 0.33 1.58
N ILE A 153 10.28 0.03 2.65
CA ILE A 153 10.87 -0.01 3.99
C ILE A 153 11.75 -1.26 4.06
N CYS A 154 13.02 -1.09 4.38
CA CYS A 154 13.96 -2.19 4.61
C CYS A 154 14.94 -1.79 5.73
N VAL A 155 14.58 -2.09 6.97
CA VAL A 155 15.44 -1.83 8.13
C VAL A 155 16.25 -3.09 8.46
N THR A 156 17.55 -3.05 8.18
CA THR A 156 18.46 -4.22 8.32
C THR A 156 19.24 -4.26 9.64
N GLU A 157 19.37 -3.12 10.32
CA GLU A 157 20.20 -2.97 11.53
C GLU A 157 19.41 -3.25 12.83
N ARG A 158 18.65 -4.36 12.86
CA ARG A 158 17.89 -4.79 14.02
C ARG A 158 18.15 -6.25 14.34
N LYS A 159 17.87 -6.65 15.58
CA LYS A 159 18.04 -8.02 16.06
C LYS A 159 17.24 -9.04 15.24
N TYR A 160 16.00 -8.70 14.87
CA TYR A 160 15.13 -9.49 14.01
C TYR A 160 14.70 -8.68 12.79
N ARG A 161 14.46 -9.35 11.68
CA ARG A 161 13.88 -8.76 10.47
C ARG A 161 12.58 -9.46 10.15
N VAL A 162 11.53 -8.70 9.92
CA VAL A 162 10.19 -9.23 9.72
C VAL A 162 9.57 -8.63 8.47
N PHE A 163 9.07 -9.51 7.60
CA PHE A 163 8.29 -9.06 6.45
C PHE A 163 6.91 -8.60 6.88
N LEU A 164 6.53 -7.38 6.52
CA LEU A 164 5.18 -6.86 6.70
C LEU A 164 4.35 -7.14 5.45
N ALA A 165 3.56 -8.19 5.49
CA ALA A 165 2.64 -8.57 4.42
C ALA A 165 1.29 -7.85 4.62
N GLY A 166 1.08 -6.76 3.90
CA GLY A 166 -0.14 -5.97 3.96
C GLY A 166 -0.18 -4.90 2.88
N HIS A 167 -1.34 -4.33 2.64
CA HIS A 167 -1.48 -3.19 1.74
C HIS A 167 -0.71 -1.97 2.26
N SER A 168 -0.14 -1.17 1.36
CA SER A 168 0.59 0.06 1.71
C SER A 168 -0.21 0.99 2.62
N TYR A 169 -1.51 1.10 2.42
CA TYR A 169 -2.38 1.93 3.25
C TYR A 169 -2.57 1.38 4.68
N ASN A 170 -2.51 0.07 4.90
CA ASN A 170 -2.52 -0.51 6.24
C ASN A 170 -1.15 -0.34 6.93
N ILE A 171 -0.05 -0.39 6.17
CA ILE A 171 1.31 -0.31 6.72
C ILE A 171 1.74 1.13 6.99
N ARG A 172 1.35 2.09 6.13
CA ARG A 172 1.82 3.48 6.18
C ARG A 172 0.92 4.44 6.96
N ASP A 173 -0.33 4.05 7.22
CA ASP A 173 -1.23 4.84 8.05
C ASP A 173 -1.04 4.48 9.52
N SER A 174 -0.37 5.37 10.26
CA SER A 174 0.00 5.13 11.66
C SER A 174 -1.20 5.06 12.60
N PHE A 175 -2.31 5.72 12.28
CA PHE A 175 -3.54 5.60 13.04
C PHE A 175 -4.17 4.23 12.84
N VAL A 176 -4.32 3.79 11.58
CA VAL A 176 -4.93 2.50 11.22
C VAL A 176 -4.16 1.32 11.81
N ASN A 177 -2.83 1.37 11.80
CA ASN A 177 -1.96 0.30 12.29
C ASN A 177 -1.42 0.50 13.70
N MET A 178 -1.94 1.49 14.46
CA MET A 178 -1.56 1.77 15.84
C MET A 178 -0.04 1.94 16.03
N ASP A 179 0.60 2.73 15.16
CA ASP A 179 2.04 2.96 15.17
C ASP A 179 2.89 1.68 15.06
N LEU A 180 2.45 0.70 14.28
CA LEU A 180 3.10 -0.62 14.14
C LEU A 180 4.62 -0.51 13.93
N ILE A 181 5.07 0.34 13.00
CA ILE A 181 6.50 0.49 12.69
C ILE A 181 7.28 0.89 13.93
N ARG A 182 6.82 1.90 14.67
CA ARG A 182 7.45 2.37 15.91
C ARG A 182 7.43 1.30 17.01
N LYS A 183 6.36 0.50 17.11
CA LYS A 183 6.27 -0.60 18.08
C LYS A 183 7.28 -1.71 17.74
N LEU A 184 7.42 -2.06 16.47
CA LEU A 184 8.43 -3.02 16.03
C LEU A 184 9.86 -2.55 16.33
N GLU A 185 10.16 -1.28 16.09
CA GLU A 185 11.46 -0.69 16.42
C GLU A 185 11.80 -0.78 17.92
N LYS A 186 10.82 -0.54 18.80
CA LYS A 186 10.98 -0.71 20.26
C LYS A 186 11.28 -2.15 20.66
N LEU A 187 10.80 -3.12 19.90
CA LEU A 187 11.05 -4.55 20.08
C LEU A 187 12.35 -5.05 19.39
N ASP A 188 13.15 -4.11 18.85
CA ASP A 188 14.35 -4.42 18.07
C ASP A 188 14.06 -5.31 16.85
N ILE A 189 12.91 -5.06 16.19
CA ILE A 189 12.45 -5.70 14.96
C ILE A 189 12.53 -4.71 13.81
N GLY A 190 13.28 -5.04 12.77
CA GLY A 190 13.38 -4.29 11.52
C GLY A 190 12.30 -4.73 10.53
N PRO A 191 11.36 -3.85 10.15
CA PRO A 191 10.37 -4.16 9.12
C PRO A 191 10.99 -4.18 7.72
N VAL A 192 10.48 -5.10 6.89
CA VAL A 192 10.75 -5.18 5.44
C VAL A 192 9.41 -5.20 4.73
N THR A 193 9.22 -4.36 3.72
CA THR A 193 7.98 -4.34 2.92
C THR A 193 8.20 -4.90 1.52
N GLU A 194 7.11 -5.20 0.83
CA GLU A 194 7.15 -5.82 -0.50
C GLU A 194 7.82 -4.94 -1.57
N GLN A 195 7.78 -3.62 -1.39
CA GLN A 195 8.42 -2.67 -2.30
C GLN A 195 9.95 -2.76 -2.28
N ALA A 196 10.54 -3.31 -1.19
CA ALA A 196 11.98 -3.57 -1.11
C ALA A 196 12.44 -4.77 -1.95
N VAL A 197 11.52 -5.48 -2.60
CA VAL A 197 11.82 -6.65 -3.46
C VAL A 197 11.44 -6.34 -4.89
N ASP A 198 12.39 -6.46 -5.82
CA ASP A 198 12.16 -6.25 -7.23
C ASP A 198 11.13 -7.22 -7.80
N ARG A 199 10.34 -6.74 -8.74
CA ARG A 199 9.26 -7.49 -9.39
C ARG A 199 9.74 -8.81 -9.99
N ILE A 200 10.90 -8.84 -10.63
CA ILE A 200 11.45 -10.02 -11.28
C ILE A 200 11.66 -11.18 -10.29
N TYR A 201 12.06 -10.87 -9.05
CA TYR A 201 12.24 -11.89 -8.01
C TYR A 201 10.90 -12.38 -7.48
N LYS A 202 9.92 -11.50 -7.31
CA LYS A 202 8.56 -11.88 -6.89
C LYS A 202 7.92 -12.86 -7.89
N GLU A 203 8.03 -12.59 -9.18
CA GLU A 203 7.41 -13.40 -10.24
C GLU A 203 7.97 -14.82 -10.34
N LYS A 204 9.22 -15.03 -9.94
CA LYS A 204 9.84 -16.38 -9.91
C LYS A 204 8.99 -17.33 -9.07
N TYR A 205 8.53 -16.92 -7.91
CA TYR A 205 7.79 -17.75 -6.96
C TYR A 205 6.31 -17.93 -7.33
N LEU A 206 5.76 -17.07 -8.17
CA LEU A 206 4.40 -17.24 -8.67
C LEU A 206 4.26 -18.43 -9.64
N LYS A 207 5.35 -18.86 -10.27
CA LYS A 207 5.38 -20.04 -11.16
C LYS A 207 5.17 -21.35 -10.41
N GLU A 208 5.35 -21.36 -9.10
CA GLU A 208 5.10 -22.52 -8.23
C GLU A 208 3.60 -22.73 -7.95
N LEU A 209 2.77 -21.69 -8.19
CA LEU A 209 1.33 -21.75 -7.99
C LEU A 209 0.64 -22.44 -9.19
N ILE A 210 -0.39 -23.25 -8.90
CA ILE A 210 -1.21 -23.93 -9.91
C ILE A 210 -1.83 -22.93 -10.90
N LYS A 211 -2.19 -21.74 -10.40
CA LYS A 211 -2.76 -20.64 -11.18
C LYS A 211 -2.18 -19.31 -10.73
N LYS A 212 -1.76 -18.48 -11.70
CA LYS A 212 -1.32 -17.11 -11.40
C LYS A 212 -2.47 -16.34 -10.71
N PRO A 213 -2.20 -15.71 -9.57
CA PRO A 213 -3.19 -14.86 -8.89
C PRO A 213 -3.66 -13.71 -9.78
N PHE A 214 -4.88 -13.28 -9.57
CA PHE A 214 -5.49 -12.19 -10.36
C PHE A 214 -5.17 -10.80 -9.79
N TRP A 215 -5.07 -10.69 -8.46
CA TRP A 215 -4.97 -9.42 -7.75
C TRP A 215 -3.51 -8.96 -7.62
N ALA A 216 -3.25 -7.68 -7.93
CA ALA A 216 -1.92 -7.05 -7.85
C ALA A 216 -1.26 -7.26 -6.48
N ASN A 217 -2.00 -6.98 -5.39
CA ASN A 217 -1.49 -7.11 -4.04
C ASN A 217 -1.11 -8.56 -3.68
N PHE A 218 -1.89 -9.54 -4.13
CA PHE A 218 -1.56 -10.95 -3.90
C PHE A 218 -0.22 -11.31 -4.51
N ILE A 219 -0.02 -10.93 -5.78
CA ILE A 219 1.20 -11.21 -6.53
C ILE A 219 2.42 -10.62 -5.81
N SER A 220 2.31 -9.35 -5.42
CA SER A 220 3.40 -8.66 -4.73
C SER A 220 3.73 -9.25 -3.38
N LEU A 221 2.73 -9.51 -2.53
CA LEU A 221 2.94 -9.98 -1.16
C LEU A 221 3.43 -11.43 -1.11
N TYR A 222 2.79 -12.34 -1.85
CA TYR A 222 3.19 -13.74 -1.87
C TYR A 222 4.60 -13.91 -2.43
N GLY A 223 4.88 -13.28 -3.59
CA GLY A 223 6.19 -13.37 -4.22
C GLY A 223 7.31 -12.80 -3.35
N ALA A 224 7.07 -11.65 -2.68
CA ALA A 224 8.04 -11.05 -1.77
C ALA A 224 8.29 -11.93 -0.54
N ALA A 225 7.23 -12.46 0.09
CA ALA A 225 7.37 -13.34 1.26
C ALA A 225 8.25 -14.56 0.95
N ARG A 226 7.98 -15.23 -0.18
CA ARG A 226 8.73 -16.40 -0.63
C ARG A 226 10.17 -16.09 -0.96
N TYR A 227 10.42 -14.97 -1.67
CA TYR A 227 11.77 -14.52 -1.99
C TYR A 227 12.58 -14.21 -0.73
N LEU A 228 12.03 -13.40 0.17
CA LEU A 228 12.73 -12.98 1.39
C LEU A 228 13.04 -14.16 2.32
N GLU A 229 12.14 -15.14 2.42
CA GLU A 229 12.36 -16.38 3.16
C GLU A 229 13.47 -17.21 2.52
N ASP A 230 13.40 -17.47 1.20
CA ASP A 230 14.38 -18.28 0.46
C ASP A 230 15.79 -17.69 0.55
N GLN A 231 15.91 -16.37 0.49
CA GLN A 231 17.19 -15.67 0.66
C GLN A 231 17.63 -15.56 2.12
N GLY A 232 16.85 -16.01 3.09
CA GLY A 232 17.17 -15.93 4.51
C GLY A 232 17.26 -14.49 5.04
N ILE A 233 16.60 -13.55 4.40
CA ILE A 233 16.64 -12.12 4.73
C ILE A 233 15.79 -11.82 5.97
N ILE A 234 14.72 -12.56 6.20
CA ILE A 234 13.75 -12.33 7.28
C ILE A 234 13.73 -13.49 8.28
N ASP A 235 13.36 -13.17 9.52
CA ASP A 235 13.22 -14.12 10.63
C ASP A 235 11.76 -14.53 10.88
N GLY A 236 10.79 -13.75 10.36
CA GLY A 236 9.35 -13.99 10.52
C GLY A 236 8.51 -13.10 9.61
N ILE A 237 7.20 -13.30 9.65
CA ILE A 237 6.22 -12.59 8.82
C ILE A 237 5.09 -12.06 9.70
N ILE A 238 4.69 -10.81 9.50
CA ILE A 238 3.47 -10.23 10.05
C ILE A 238 2.51 -9.97 8.90
N CYS A 239 1.39 -10.68 8.87
CA CYS A 239 0.30 -10.41 7.93
C CYS A 239 -0.65 -9.39 8.56
N LEU A 240 -0.66 -8.18 8.00
CA LEU A 240 -1.51 -7.07 8.43
C LEU A 240 -2.66 -6.90 7.44
N SER A 241 -3.87 -7.23 7.86
CA SER A 241 -5.04 -7.22 6.99
C SER A 241 -6.24 -6.59 7.70
N SER A 242 -7.15 -6.00 6.90
CA SER A 242 -8.40 -5.48 7.44
C SER A 242 -9.46 -6.58 7.54
N VAL A 243 -10.29 -6.53 8.57
CA VAL A 243 -11.51 -7.35 8.64
C VAL A 243 -12.36 -7.05 7.41
N SER A 244 -13.06 -8.05 6.87
CA SER A 244 -13.81 -7.98 5.60
C SER A 244 -12.98 -7.74 4.33
N CYS A 245 -11.63 -7.88 4.38
CA CYS A 245 -10.80 -7.89 3.19
C CYS A 245 -10.60 -9.33 2.67
N GLY A 246 -11.31 -9.69 1.59
CA GLY A 246 -11.22 -11.04 1.01
C GLY A 246 -9.85 -11.32 0.38
N THR A 247 -9.27 -10.35 -0.32
CA THR A 247 -7.95 -10.52 -0.97
C THR A 247 -6.84 -10.74 0.06
N ASP A 248 -6.83 -9.96 1.15
CA ASP A 248 -5.83 -10.12 2.22
C ASP A 248 -5.99 -11.45 2.96
N SER A 249 -7.23 -11.88 3.17
CA SER A 249 -7.49 -13.16 3.86
C SER A 249 -6.92 -14.33 3.07
N VAL A 250 -7.07 -14.35 1.75
CA VAL A 250 -6.52 -15.40 0.88
C VAL A 250 -5.00 -15.36 0.83
N VAL A 251 -4.39 -14.18 0.59
CA VAL A 251 -2.93 -14.11 0.47
C VAL A 251 -2.23 -14.39 1.79
N SER A 252 -2.78 -13.93 2.91
CA SER A 252 -2.22 -14.19 4.24
C SER A 252 -2.22 -15.69 4.57
N GLU A 253 -3.30 -16.40 4.22
CA GLU A 253 -3.40 -17.85 4.41
C GLU A 253 -2.42 -18.59 3.49
N MET A 254 -2.33 -18.20 2.23
CA MET A 254 -1.35 -18.77 1.29
C MET A 254 0.10 -18.56 1.76
N ILE A 255 0.43 -17.39 2.32
CA ILE A 255 1.75 -17.15 2.91
C ILE A 255 1.95 -18.08 4.09
N ARG A 256 0.99 -18.17 5.02
CA ARG A 256 1.06 -19.01 6.24
C ARG A 256 1.27 -20.48 5.91
N GLU A 257 0.59 -21.00 4.91
CA GLU A 257 0.70 -22.42 4.51
C GLU A 257 2.00 -22.75 3.78
N ASN A 258 2.62 -21.76 3.12
CA ASN A 258 3.80 -21.97 2.29
C ASN A 258 5.10 -21.43 2.89
N THR A 259 5.12 -21.04 4.17
CA THR A 259 6.32 -20.60 4.89
C THR A 259 6.69 -21.54 6.02
N LYS A 260 7.99 -21.60 6.33
CA LYS A 260 8.54 -22.28 7.54
C LYS A 260 8.85 -21.29 8.66
N LEU A 261 8.67 -20.00 8.40
CA LEU A 261 8.92 -18.94 9.38
C LEU A 261 7.71 -18.75 10.30
N PRO A 262 7.90 -18.24 11.51
CA PRO A 262 6.79 -17.78 12.34
C PRO A 262 5.95 -16.73 11.63
N VAL A 263 4.63 -16.87 11.70
CA VAL A 263 3.67 -15.91 11.12
C VAL A 263 2.76 -15.37 12.21
N LEU A 264 2.69 -14.04 12.30
CA LEU A 264 1.70 -13.34 13.11
C LEU A 264 0.60 -12.79 12.19
N MET A 265 -0.65 -13.14 12.49
CA MET A 265 -1.82 -12.61 11.76
C MET A 265 -2.44 -11.47 12.57
N LEU A 266 -2.38 -10.24 12.09
CA LEU A 266 -3.02 -9.06 12.68
C LEU A 266 -4.20 -8.64 11.82
N LYS A 267 -5.39 -8.59 12.42
CA LYS A 267 -6.63 -8.13 11.79
C LYS A 267 -6.97 -6.76 12.35
N LEU A 268 -7.26 -5.82 11.45
CA LEU A 268 -7.60 -4.43 11.78
C LEU A 268 -9.08 -4.19 11.46
N ASP A 269 -9.78 -3.59 12.39
CA ASP A 269 -11.11 -3.03 12.24
C ASP A 269 -11.26 -1.77 13.12
N GLU A 270 -12.41 -1.13 13.07
CA GLU A 270 -12.73 0.04 13.88
C GLU A 270 -12.80 -0.23 15.38
N MET A 271 -12.85 -1.50 15.80
CA MET A 271 -12.94 -1.93 17.19
C MET A 271 -11.63 -2.52 17.72
N THR A 272 -10.59 -2.59 16.89
CA THR A 272 -9.31 -3.17 17.28
C THR A 272 -8.65 -2.36 18.40
N GLY A 273 -8.49 -3.00 19.57
CA GLY A 273 -7.88 -2.35 20.74
C GLY A 273 -6.37 -2.45 20.77
N GLU A 274 -5.69 -1.34 21.10
CA GLU A 274 -4.23 -1.23 21.13
C GLU A 274 -3.56 -2.23 22.08
N ALA A 275 -4.11 -2.46 23.26
CA ALA A 275 -3.53 -3.37 24.25
C ALA A 275 -3.44 -4.83 23.74
N GLY A 276 -4.50 -5.32 23.07
CA GLY A 276 -4.49 -6.66 22.47
C GLY A 276 -3.52 -6.76 21.29
N PHE A 277 -3.35 -5.68 20.55
CA PHE A 277 -2.39 -5.58 19.47
C PHE A 277 -0.94 -5.67 19.99
N ASP A 278 -0.61 -4.91 21.03
CA ASP A 278 0.72 -4.88 21.64
C ASP A 278 1.11 -6.22 22.25
N THR A 279 0.21 -6.85 23.01
CA THR A 279 0.45 -8.18 23.59
C THR A 279 0.78 -9.23 22.52
N ARG A 280 0.14 -9.17 21.34
CA ARG A 280 0.42 -10.10 20.23
C ARG A 280 1.79 -9.84 19.60
N LEU A 281 2.22 -8.58 19.50
CA LEU A 281 3.55 -8.23 19.02
C LEU A 281 4.65 -8.71 19.97
N GLU A 282 4.45 -8.52 21.29
CA GLU A 282 5.38 -8.99 22.33
C GLU A 282 5.51 -10.53 22.29
N ALA A 283 4.38 -11.24 22.27
CA ALA A 283 4.39 -12.70 22.15
C ALA A 283 5.09 -13.18 20.87
N PHE A 284 4.90 -12.47 19.74
CA PHE A 284 5.60 -12.80 18.50
C PHE A 284 7.11 -12.59 18.61
N CYS A 285 7.56 -11.54 19.31
CA CYS A 285 8.98 -11.31 19.58
C CYS A 285 9.59 -12.46 20.40
N GLU A 286 8.87 -13.02 21.37
CA GLU A 286 9.30 -14.21 22.11
C GLU A 286 9.45 -15.45 21.21
N VAL A 287 8.50 -15.67 20.30
CA VAL A 287 8.56 -16.76 19.30
C VAL A 287 9.80 -16.62 18.41
N LEU A 288 10.09 -15.39 17.91
CA LEU A 288 11.32 -15.13 17.15
C LEU A 288 12.59 -15.45 17.95
N SER A 289 12.56 -15.11 19.25
CA SER A 289 13.69 -15.37 20.17
C SER A 289 13.94 -16.86 20.39
N ALA A 290 12.89 -17.64 20.58
CA ALA A 290 12.98 -19.10 20.74
C ALA A 290 13.47 -19.78 19.46
N GLY A 291 12.99 -19.34 18.29
CA GLY A 291 13.41 -19.87 17.00
C GLY A 291 14.91 -19.65 16.68
N LYS A 292 15.50 -18.53 17.11
CA LYS A 292 16.96 -18.30 16.97
C LYS A 292 17.82 -19.20 17.86
N ARG A 293 17.38 -19.49 19.08
CA ARG A 293 18.09 -20.41 19.99
C ARG A 293 18.17 -21.83 19.44
N GLY A 294 17.14 -22.29 18.71
CA GLY A 294 17.11 -23.63 18.11
C GLY A 294 17.89 -23.77 16.78
N ARG A 295 18.23 -22.67 16.13
CA ARG A 295 18.90 -22.65 14.80
C ARG A 295 20.38 -22.30 14.88
N GLY A 296 21.14 -22.74 15.90
CA GLY A 296 22.53 -22.37 16.15
C GLY A 296 23.36 -21.97 14.93
N ASN A 297 24.03 -20.84 15.02
CA ASN A 297 25.15 -20.26 14.23
C ASN A 297 25.28 -20.43 12.69
N GLY A 298 24.39 -21.14 11.98
CA GLY A 298 24.54 -21.37 10.53
C GLY A 298 24.16 -20.23 9.60
N ARG A 299 23.53 -19.15 10.11
CA ARG A 299 22.97 -18.06 9.27
C ARG A 299 23.71 -16.72 9.38
N GLU A 300 24.80 -16.61 10.09
CA GLU A 300 25.54 -15.33 10.24
C GLU A 300 26.07 -14.76 8.90
N ASN A 301 26.34 -15.61 7.91
CA ASN A 301 26.93 -15.18 6.64
C ASN A 301 25.95 -14.45 5.68
N ASN A 302 24.64 -14.46 5.93
CA ASN A 302 23.67 -13.81 5.02
C ASN A 302 23.09 -12.50 5.58
N ARG A 303 23.44 -12.10 6.81
CA ARG A 303 22.89 -10.91 7.48
C ARG A 303 23.33 -9.57 6.86
N GLY A 304 24.40 -9.56 6.07
CA GLY A 304 24.88 -8.36 5.36
C GLY A 304 24.27 -8.15 3.97
N ARG A 305 23.42 -9.05 3.50
CA ARG A 305 22.75 -8.86 2.20
C ARG A 305 21.54 -7.96 2.36
N ASN A 306 21.71 -6.72 1.93
CA ASN A 306 20.59 -5.87 1.58
C ASN A 306 19.91 -6.49 0.35
N PRO A 307 18.58 -6.55 0.24
CA PRO A 307 17.88 -6.93 -1.00
C PRO A 307 18.41 -6.16 -2.22
N GLU A 308 18.90 -4.93 -1.99
CA GLU A 308 19.51 -4.04 -2.97
C GLU A 308 20.89 -4.47 -3.48
N SER A 309 21.64 -5.31 -2.72
CA SER A 309 23.04 -5.66 -3.07
C SER A 309 23.17 -6.81 -4.07
N THR A 310 22.06 -7.41 -4.52
CA THR A 310 22.10 -8.58 -5.43
C THR A 310 21.73 -8.27 -6.88
N GLY A 311 21.51 -7.02 -7.23
CA GLY A 311 21.25 -6.59 -8.61
C GLY A 311 21.40 -5.08 -8.74
N GLU A 312 22.03 -4.62 -9.81
CA GLU A 312 21.99 -3.22 -10.21
C GLU A 312 20.54 -2.73 -10.14
N TYR A 313 20.30 -1.60 -9.47
CA TYR A 313 19.05 -0.85 -9.56
C TYR A 313 18.74 -0.60 -11.05
N ALA A 314 18.08 -1.51 -11.69
CA ALA A 314 17.36 -1.21 -12.91
C ALA A 314 16.18 -0.35 -12.46
N GLY A 315 16.40 0.96 -12.39
CA GLY A 315 15.29 1.91 -12.31
C GLY A 315 14.24 1.43 -13.30
N ARG A 316 12.96 1.48 -12.90
CA ARG A 316 11.82 1.05 -13.73
C ARG A 316 12.10 1.40 -15.17
N SER A 317 12.29 0.38 -16.02
CA SER A 317 12.70 0.59 -17.42
C SER A 317 11.63 1.39 -18.15
N ASP A 318 12.01 2.08 -19.25
CA ASP A 318 11.03 2.80 -20.07
C ASP A 318 9.93 1.89 -20.66
N LYS A 319 10.08 0.57 -20.51
CA LYS A 319 9.10 -0.44 -20.92
C LYS A 319 8.11 -0.81 -19.81
N ASP A 320 8.42 -0.50 -18.54
CA ASP A 320 7.63 -0.91 -17.37
C ASP A 320 6.71 0.22 -16.86
N ILE A 321 6.71 1.40 -17.55
CA ILE A 321 5.83 2.54 -17.20
C ILE A 321 5.25 3.18 -18.46
#